data_b635c463cc07f7cee2e9ade5e483ca87
#
_entry.id   b635c463cc07f7cee2e9ade5e483ca87
#
_cell.length_a   1.000
_cell.length_b   1.000
_cell.length_c   1.000
_cell.angle_alpha   90.00
_cell.angle_beta   90.00
_cell.angle_gamma   90.00
#
_symmetry.space_group_name_H-M   'P 1'
#
loop_
_entity.id
_entity.type
_entity.pdbx_description
1 polymer ?
#
loop_
_entity_poly.entity_id
_entity_poly.type
_entity_poly.pdbx_seq_one_letter_code
_entity_poly.pdbx_strand_id
1 'polypeptide(L)'
;MCIRDRKVTYGPVRISSTAPETPMQSSVAAVSIEGVDRRTWKRMTMDATEVIIRSEGAFKMGKLEIRDIFLPDADWFGRFLSLVRRADDLSVETFEPQLEALILEAARPRKDAAGKQMMTRPLFGQLAIRDVDIIESPGRTNENLFHASDMQFDWLGLAPHHFKSSLTCDFSTMPFREMFAIPGKERITLKWQDDTLGKTGAAGKDLLRQTGRLSLEGLADLDYAYDFFSEDPSMMDAAVSDLSLDLHDHGLTAVLAYNIDPRPEAMEAMMPLLGASLSRDLGDPADAEAIQTFLARPGSLSIRSEDPTQLMPWIQFLDPAALGRMLAITATPGEKSLPEQMKALMAR
;
A
#
# COMPACT_ATOMS: atom_id res chain seq x y z
N MET A 1 -29.39 26.89 -20.02
CA MET A 1 -29.73 25.47 -19.94
C MET A 1 -28.60 24.79 -19.16
N CYS A 2 -28.81 24.49 -17.89
CA CYS A 2 -27.80 23.86 -17.04
C CYS A 2 -27.65 22.37 -17.43
N ILE A 3 -26.46 22.00 -17.87
CA ILE A 3 -26.13 20.62 -18.30
C ILE A 3 -25.82 19.71 -17.07
N ARG A 4 -26.27 20.07 -15.88
CA ARG A 4 -25.82 19.46 -14.61
C ARG A 4 -26.16 17.98 -14.39
N ASP A 5 -27.07 17.39 -15.19
CA ASP A 5 -27.59 16.03 -14.92
C ASP A 5 -27.42 15.07 -16.10
N ARG A 6 -26.44 15.29 -16.97
CA ARG A 6 -26.22 14.35 -18.07
C ARG A 6 -25.36 13.18 -17.61
N LYS A 7 -25.94 12.00 -17.74
CA LYS A 7 -25.22 10.72 -17.72
C LYS A 7 -24.85 10.37 -19.16
N VAL A 8 -23.59 10.12 -19.40
CA VAL A 8 -23.07 9.59 -20.67
C VAL A 8 -22.59 8.17 -20.40
N THR A 9 -23.10 7.21 -21.13
CA THR A 9 -22.66 5.81 -21.05
C THR A 9 -22.09 5.40 -22.38
N TYR A 10 -20.90 4.84 -22.37
CA TYR A 10 -20.26 4.21 -23.52
C TYR A 10 -20.42 2.69 -23.35
N GLY A 11 -20.89 2.01 -24.41
CA GLY A 11 -21.00 0.55 -24.47
C GLY A 11 -19.64 -0.12 -24.57
N PRO A 12 -19.58 -1.44 -24.70
CA PRO A 12 -18.36 -2.18 -24.48
C PRO A 12 -17.21 -1.66 -25.36
N VAL A 13 -16.10 -1.35 -24.69
CA VAL A 13 -14.86 -0.95 -25.33
C VAL A 13 -13.94 -2.18 -25.34
N ARG A 14 -13.39 -2.51 -26.51
CA ARG A 14 -12.39 -3.57 -26.66
C ARG A 14 -11.15 -3.00 -27.29
N ILE A 15 -10.03 -3.27 -26.68
CA ILE A 15 -8.71 -2.89 -27.17
C ILE A 15 -7.91 -4.19 -27.33
N SER A 16 -7.34 -4.41 -28.50
CA SER A 16 -6.45 -5.55 -28.74
C SER A 16 -5.14 -5.03 -29.31
N SER A 17 -4.04 -5.41 -28.67
CA SER A 17 -2.70 -5.23 -29.23
C SER A 17 -2.32 -6.45 -30.07
N THR A 18 -1.83 -6.21 -31.26
CA THR A 18 -1.31 -7.24 -32.16
C THR A 18 0.20 -7.37 -32.07
N ALA A 19 0.84 -6.72 -31.10
CA ALA A 19 2.28 -6.83 -30.88
C ALA A 19 2.67 -8.32 -30.74
N PRO A 20 3.60 -8.83 -31.57
CA PRO A 20 3.89 -10.27 -31.59
C PRO A 20 4.49 -10.79 -30.27
N GLU A 21 5.16 -9.91 -29.53
CA GLU A 21 5.89 -10.27 -28.31
C GLU A 21 5.00 -10.36 -27.08
N THR A 22 3.93 -9.56 -27.00
CA THR A 22 2.97 -9.56 -25.90
C THR A 22 1.54 -9.29 -26.37
N PRO A 23 0.85 -10.30 -26.93
CA PRO A 23 -0.53 -10.13 -27.36
C PRO A 23 -1.43 -9.88 -26.15
N MET A 24 -1.94 -8.66 -26.04
CA MET A 24 -2.83 -8.22 -24.97
C MET A 24 -4.24 -8.01 -25.51
N GLN A 25 -5.24 -8.43 -24.77
CA GLN A 25 -6.64 -8.09 -24.99
C GLN A 25 -7.18 -7.39 -23.76
N SER A 26 -7.78 -6.24 -23.95
CA SER A 26 -8.48 -5.51 -22.90
C SER A 26 -9.93 -5.31 -23.28
N SER A 27 -10.83 -5.53 -22.36
CA SER A 27 -12.25 -5.25 -22.51
C SER A 27 -12.80 -4.52 -21.29
N VAL A 28 -13.66 -3.54 -21.52
CA VAL A 28 -14.42 -2.83 -20.51
C VAL A 28 -15.90 -2.95 -20.89
N ALA A 29 -16.74 -3.45 -20.00
CA ALA A 29 -18.15 -3.67 -20.31
C ALA A 29 -18.92 -2.35 -20.49
N ALA A 30 -18.69 -1.38 -19.60
CA ALA A 30 -19.28 -0.07 -19.70
C ALA A 30 -18.43 0.99 -18.99
N VAL A 31 -18.44 2.20 -19.55
CA VAL A 31 -17.93 3.42 -18.90
C VAL A 31 -19.07 4.41 -18.78
N SER A 32 -19.38 4.87 -17.58
CA SER A 32 -20.40 5.88 -17.33
C SER A 32 -19.80 7.10 -16.67
N ILE A 33 -20.21 8.28 -17.13
CA ILE A 33 -19.82 9.57 -16.57
C ILE A 33 -21.07 10.36 -16.26
N GLU A 34 -21.16 10.86 -15.02
CA GLU A 34 -22.33 11.59 -14.53
C GLU A 34 -21.93 13.00 -14.05
N GLY A 35 -22.83 13.96 -14.20
CA GLY A 35 -22.69 15.30 -13.67
C GLY A 35 -21.52 16.06 -14.31
N VAL A 36 -21.39 15.97 -15.64
CA VAL A 36 -20.30 16.59 -16.40
C VAL A 36 -20.49 18.11 -16.45
N ASP A 37 -19.49 18.84 -15.95
CA ASP A 37 -19.31 20.28 -16.14
C ASP A 37 -17.93 20.53 -16.79
N ARG A 38 -17.62 21.78 -17.11
CA ARG A 38 -16.35 22.13 -17.84
C ARG A 38 -15.08 21.67 -17.13
N ARG A 39 -15.09 21.59 -15.78
CA ARG A 39 -13.92 21.23 -14.95
C ARG A 39 -14.21 20.20 -13.90
N THR A 40 -15.44 19.71 -13.81
CA THR A 40 -15.82 18.75 -12.75
C THR A 40 -16.71 17.67 -13.32
N TRP A 41 -16.46 16.44 -12.90
CA TRP A 41 -17.34 15.33 -13.09
C TRP A 41 -17.73 14.78 -11.73
N LYS A 42 -19.01 14.60 -11.52
CA LYS A 42 -19.51 14.13 -10.23
C LYS A 42 -19.09 12.68 -9.99
N ARG A 43 -19.13 11.85 -11.03
CA ARG A 43 -18.86 10.42 -10.91
C ARG A 43 -18.45 9.84 -12.26
N MET A 44 -17.46 8.96 -12.23
CA MET A 44 -17.11 8.07 -13.34
C MET A 44 -17.13 6.64 -12.83
N THR A 45 -17.71 5.72 -13.58
CA THR A 45 -17.65 4.28 -13.31
C THR A 45 -17.12 3.54 -14.52
N MET A 46 -16.32 2.52 -14.27
CA MET A 46 -15.94 1.50 -15.26
C MET A 46 -16.37 0.15 -14.68
N ASP A 47 -17.18 -0.57 -15.43
CA ASP A 47 -17.72 -1.85 -15.00
C ASP A 47 -17.04 -2.98 -15.78
N ALA A 48 -16.74 -4.08 -15.09
CA ALA A 48 -16.23 -5.33 -15.63
C ALA A 48 -15.08 -5.12 -16.64
N THR A 49 -13.92 -4.74 -16.14
CA THR A 49 -12.70 -4.62 -16.92
C THR A 49 -11.94 -5.93 -16.87
N GLU A 50 -11.51 -6.43 -18.02
CA GLU A 50 -10.66 -7.60 -18.12
C GLU A 50 -9.48 -7.29 -19.04
N VAL A 51 -8.28 -7.61 -18.59
CA VAL A 51 -7.04 -7.52 -19.37
C VAL A 51 -6.41 -8.91 -19.39
N ILE A 52 -6.24 -9.48 -20.56
CA ILE A 52 -5.64 -10.80 -20.75
C ILE A 52 -4.30 -10.61 -21.45
N ILE A 53 -3.23 -11.07 -20.81
CA ILE A 53 -1.89 -11.17 -21.38
C ILE A 53 -1.64 -12.65 -21.60
N ARG A 54 -1.72 -13.09 -22.86
CA ARG A 54 -1.82 -14.51 -23.22
C ARG A 54 -0.72 -15.42 -22.65
N SER A 55 0.46 -14.88 -22.40
CA SER A 55 1.60 -15.64 -21.86
C SER A 55 1.76 -15.54 -20.35
N GLU A 56 1.13 -14.55 -19.72
CA GLU A 56 1.44 -14.17 -18.32
C GLU A 56 0.24 -14.31 -17.38
N GLY A 57 -0.98 -14.13 -17.88
CA GLY A 57 -2.17 -14.26 -17.04
C GLY A 57 -3.31 -13.31 -17.41
N ALA A 58 -4.23 -13.13 -16.49
CA ALA A 58 -5.34 -12.21 -16.62
C ALA A 58 -5.48 -11.31 -15.38
N PHE A 59 -5.76 -10.04 -15.64
CA PHE A 59 -6.22 -9.09 -14.65
C PHE A 59 -7.72 -8.84 -14.87
N LYS A 60 -8.52 -8.96 -13.82
CA LYS A 60 -9.93 -8.64 -13.85
C LYS A 60 -10.26 -7.62 -12.78
N MET A 61 -11.17 -6.73 -13.08
CA MET A 61 -11.68 -5.74 -12.14
C MET A 61 -13.19 -5.65 -12.30
N GLY A 62 -13.94 -5.92 -11.24
CA GLY A 62 -15.40 -5.87 -11.28
C GLY A 62 -15.90 -4.45 -11.46
N LYS A 63 -15.36 -3.50 -10.69
CA LYS A 63 -15.78 -2.11 -10.74
C LYS A 63 -14.67 -1.14 -10.34
N LEU A 64 -14.54 -0.07 -11.13
CA LEU A 64 -13.85 1.17 -10.74
C LEU A 64 -14.87 2.29 -10.60
N GLU A 65 -14.83 3.02 -9.50
CA GLU A 65 -15.65 4.20 -9.26
C GLU A 65 -14.76 5.36 -8.82
N ILE A 66 -14.86 6.50 -9.52
CA ILE A 66 -14.17 7.72 -9.16
C ILE A 66 -15.23 8.81 -8.98
N ARG A 67 -15.18 9.52 -7.86
CA ARG A 67 -16.11 10.63 -7.55
C ARG A 67 -15.37 11.93 -7.39
N ASP A 68 -16.13 13.02 -7.61
CA ASP A 68 -15.66 14.39 -7.45
C ASP A 68 -14.35 14.64 -8.22
N ILE A 69 -14.39 14.33 -9.53
CA ILE A 69 -13.23 14.47 -10.43
C ILE A 69 -13.07 15.94 -10.80
N PHE A 70 -11.86 16.45 -10.64
CA PHE A 70 -11.47 17.81 -10.95
C PHE A 70 -10.44 17.81 -12.07
N LEU A 71 -10.83 18.38 -13.22
CA LEU A 71 -9.91 18.52 -14.34
C LEU A 71 -9.04 19.78 -14.16
N PRO A 72 -7.74 19.72 -14.45
CA PRO A 72 -6.83 20.86 -14.33
C PRO A 72 -7.27 22.07 -15.15
N ASP A 73 -7.70 21.81 -16.39
CA ASP A 73 -8.30 22.78 -17.30
C ASP A 73 -9.29 22.10 -18.25
N ALA A 74 -10.00 22.90 -19.07
CA ALA A 74 -11.02 22.37 -19.98
C ALA A 74 -10.46 21.48 -21.09
N ASP A 75 -9.18 21.63 -21.45
CA ASP A 75 -8.53 20.92 -22.55
C ASP A 75 -7.69 19.74 -22.09
N TRP A 76 -7.39 19.66 -20.79
CA TRP A 76 -6.55 18.59 -20.22
C TRP A 76 -7.07 17.20 -20.59
N PHE A 77 -8.37 16.98 -20.42
CA PHE A 77 -8.98 15.70 -20.74
C PHE A 77 -8.93 15.41 -22.25
N GLY A 78 -9.09 16.42 -23.09
CA GLY A 78 -8.94 16.28 -24.53
C GLY A 78 -7.54 15.85 -24.93
N ARG A 79 -6.52 16.43 -24.30
CA ARG A 79 -5.10 16.04 -24.49
C ARG A 79 -4.84 14.63 -24.01
N PHE A 80 -5.34 14.28 -22.83
CA PHE A 80 -5.25 12.92 -22.29
C PHE A 80 -5.87 11.88 -23.23
N LEU A 81 -7.13 12.11 -23.69
CA LEU A 81 -7.78 11.23 -24.64
C LEU A 81 -7.05 11.13 -25.98
N SER A 82 -6.49 12.25 -26.46
CA SER A 82 -5.70 12.26 -27.70
C SER A 82 -4.42 11.42 -27.56
N LEU A 83 -3.77 11.48 -26.39
CA LEU A 83 -2.60 10.67 -26.09
C LEU A 83 -2.98 9.17 -26.03
N VAL A 84 -4.05 8.83 -25.32
CA VAL A 84 -4.53 7.43 -25.20
C VAL A 84 -4.92 6.87 -26.58
N ARG A 85 -5.59 7.63 -27.42
CA ARG A 85 -5.95 7.21 -28.79
C ARG A 85 -4.73 6.93 -29.69
N ARG A 86 -3.60 7.53 -29.37
CA ARG A 86 -2.35 7.35 -30.11
C ARG A 86 -1.40 6.37 -29.44
N ALA A 87 -1.83 5.73 -28.35
CA ALA A 87 -0.97 4.83 -27.59
C ALA A 87 -0.42 3.68 -28.47
N ASP A 88 -1.26 3.15 -29.38
CA ASP A 88 -0.84 2.08 -30.30
C ASP A 88 0.14 2.53 -31.38
N ASP A 89 0.19 3.85 -31.68
CA ASP A 89 1.08 4.46 -32.66
C ASP A 89 2.39 4.97 -32.07
N LEU A 90 2.52 4.97 -30.73
CA LEU A 90 3.66 5.51 -30.01
C LEU A 90 4.49 4.37 -29.39
N SER A 91 5.82 4.53 -29.41
CA SER A 91 6.66 3.66 -28.61
C SER A 91 6.46 3.97 -27.10
N VAL A 92 6.77 3.00 -26.24
CA VAL A 92 6.69 3.16 -24.77
C VAL A 92 7.52 4.35 -24.32
N GLU A 93 8.73 4.51 -24.88
CA GLU A 93 9.64 5.62 -24.56
C GLU A 93 9.07 7.00 -24.94
N THR A 94 8.09 7.05 -25.83
CA THR A 94 7.44 8.29 -26.26
C THR A 94 6.11 8.52 -25.51
N PHE A 95 5.38 7.44 -25.22
CA PHE A 95 4.08 7.49 -24.55
C PHE A 95 4.21 7.82 -23.06
N GLU A 96 5.09 7.09 -22.34
CA GLU A 96 5.27 7.27 -20.88
C GLU A 96 5.62 8.71 -20.49
N PRO A 97 6.63 9.38 -21.09
CA PRO A 97 6.96 10.75 -20.70
C PRO A 97 5.82 11.76 -20.99
N GLN A 98 5.01 11.52 -22.04
CA GLN A 98 3.87 12.39 -22.32
C GLN A 98 2.74 12.19 -21.32
N LEU A 99 2.49 10.95 -20.92
CA LEU A 99 1.52 10.62 -19.86
C LEU A 99 1.97 11.19 -18.51
N GLU A 100 3.22 11.00 -18.16
CA GLU A 100 3.82 11.54 -16.94
C GLU A 100 3.71 13.07 -16.90
N ALA A 101 4.04 13.76 -18.00
CA ALA A 101 3.90 15.22 -18.10
C ALA A 101 2.47 15.69 -17.86
N LEU A 102 1.46 14.98 -18.37
CA LEU A 102 0.06 15.28 -18.13
C LEU A 102 -0.34 15.03 -16.67
N ILE A 103 0.13 13.96 -16.07
CA ILE A 103 -0.11 13.66 -14.66
C ILE A 103 0.54 14.72 -13.76
N LEU A 104 1.80 15.06 -14.01
CA LEU A 104 2.52 16.10 -13.26
C LEU A 104 1.88 17.48 -13.43
N GLU A 105 1.37 17.82 -14.62
CA GLU A 105 0.61 19.05 -14.84
C GLU A 105 -0.65 19.09 -13.97
N ALA A 106 -1.35 17.99 -13.87
CA ALA A 106 -2.52 17.84 -13.02
C ALA A 106 -2.19 17.97 -11.53
N ALA A 107 -1.02 17.47 -11.12
CA ALA A 107 -0.54 17.49 -9.76
C ALA A 107 0.18 18.79 -9.35
N ARG A 108 0.46 19.71 -10.29
CA ARG A 108 1.21 20.96 -9.99
C ARG A 108 0.47 21.85 -9.00
N PRO A 109 1.16 22.32 -7.94
CA PRO A 109 0.63 23.33 -7.04
C PRO A 109 0.28 24.60 -7.83
N ARG A 110 -0.93 25.09 -7.66
CA ARG A 110 -1.33 26.38 -8.23
C ARG A 110 -0.96 27.48 -7.26
N LYS A 111 -0.54 28.62 -7.80
CA LYS A 111 -0.34 29.84 -7.01
C LYS A 111 -1.62 30.67 -7.07
N ASP A 112 -2.03 31.25 -5.94
CA ASP A 112 -3.09 32.25 -5.91
C ASP A 112 -2.61 33.59 -6.53
N ALA A 113 -3.51 34.57 -6.61
CA ALA A 113 -3.19 35.91 -7.13
C ALA A 113 -2.10 36.64 -6.31
N ALA A 114 -1.83 36.24 -5.09
CA ALA A 114 -0.78 36.74 -4.20
C ALA A 114 0.54 35.95 -4.32
N GLY A 115 0.60 34.93 -5.20
CA GLY A 115 1.77 34.10 -5.42
C GLY A 115 1.97 33.02 -4.33
N LYS A 116 1.04 32.90 -3.39
CA LYS A 116 1.05 31.85 -2.36
C LYS A 116 0.68 30.52 -3.01
N GLN A 117 1.47 29.49 -2.71
CA GLN A 117 1.21 28.14 -3.19
C GLN A 117 -0.15 27.68 -2.67
N MET A 118 -1.11 27.51 -3.58
CA MET A 118 -2.38 26.87 -3.24
C MET A 118 -2.14 25.37 -3.21
N MET A 119 -2.69 24.72 -2.20
CA MET A 119 -2.72 23.27 -2.16
C MET A 119 -3.28 22.72 -3.46
N THR A 120 -2.60 21.76 -4.02
CA THR A 120 -3.09 20.99 -5.16
C THR A 120 -4.38 20.32 -4.74
N ARG A 121 -5.49 20.70 -5.36
CA ARG A 121 -6.71 19.93 -5.21
C ARG A 121 -6.46 18.59 -5.90
N PRO A 122 -6.75 17.45 -5.26
CA PRO A 122 -6.56 16.16 -5.92
C PRO A 122 -7.43 16.08 -7.17
N LEU A 123 -7.01 15.25 -8.12
CA LEU A 123 -7.80 15.01 -9.34
C LEU A 123 -9.17 14.40 -9.05
N PHE A 124 -9.33 13.77 -7.90
CA PHE A 124 -10.59 13.14 -7.48
C PHE A 124 -10.75 13.24 -5.96
N GLY A 125 -11.99 13.19 -5.50
CA GLY A 125 -12.32 13.15 -4.07
C GLY A 125 -12.35 11.73 -3.52
N GLN A 126 -12.83 10.77 -4.33
CA GLN A 126 -12.90 9.37 -3.95
C GLN A 126 -12.51 8.47 -5.11
N LEU A 127 -11.76 7.43 -4.81
CA LEU A 127 -11.46 6.30 -5.70
C LEU A 127 -11.86 5.01 -4.99
N ALA A 128 -12.68 4.19 -5.63
CA ALA A 128 -13.00 2.85 -5.13
C ALA A 128 -12.82 1.83 -6.26
N ILE A 129 -12.13 0.74 -5.97
CA ILE A 129 -11.91 -0.37 -6.89
C ILE A 129 -12.41 -1.62 -6.18
N ARG A 130 -13.18 -2.45 -6.86
CA ARG A 130 -13.78 -3.66 -6.29
C ARG A 130 -13.55 -4.86 -7.18
N ASP A 131 -13.45 -6.01 -6.52
CA ASP A 131 -13.37 -7.32 -7.16
C ASP A 131 -12.21 -7.37 -8.18
N VAL A 132 -10.99 -7.08 -7.70
CA VAL A 132 -9.78 -7.19 -8.50
C VAL A 132 -9.20 -8.59 -8.37
N ASP A 133 -9.05 -9.27 -9.49
CA ASP A 133 -8.44 -10.59 -9.56
C ASP A 133 -7.17 -10.55 -10.42
N ILE A 134 -6.11 -11.18 -9.94
CA ILE A 134 -4.93 -11.52 -10.71
C ILE A 134 -4.87 -13.03 -10.83
N ILE A 135 -5.02 -13.53 -12.04
CA ILE A 135 -5.12 -14.96 -12.36
C ILE A 135 -3.88 -15.39 -13.12
N GLU A 136 -3.26 -16.49 -12.71
CA GLU A 136 -2.13 -17.07 -13.43
C GLU A 136 -2.51 -17.47 -14.85
N SER A 137 -1.50 -17.51 -15.73
CA SER A 137 -1.68 -17.79 -17.17
C SER A 137 -2.57 -19.00 -17.44
N PRO A 138 -3.56 -18.84 -18.33
CA PRO A 138 -4.38 -19.96 -18.79
C PRO A 138 -3.50 -21.09 -19.37
N GLY A 139 -3.56 -22.25 -18.77
CA GLY A 139 -2.82 -23.44 -19.21
C GLY A 139 -1.83 -23.99 -18.19
N ARG A 140 -1.50 -23.25 -17.09
CA ARG A 140 -0.81 -23.82 -15.93
C ARG A 140 -1.82 -24.31 -14.89
N THR A 141 -2.40 -23.42 -14.10
CA THR A 141 -3.34 -23.81 -13.04
C THR A 141 -4.65 -23.03 -13.08
N ASN A 142 -4.73 -21.90 -13.81
CA ASN A 142 -5.81 -20.91 -13.72
C ASN A 142 -6.07 -20.46 -12.28
N GLU A 143 -5.04 -20.45 -11.47
CA GLU A 143 -5.17 -20.12 -10.05
C GLU A 143 -5.33 -18.61 -9.87
N ASN A 144 -6.26 -18.20 -9.02
CA ASN A 144 -6.40 -16.82 -8.61
C ASN A 144 -5.31 -16.50 -7.57
N LEU A 145 -4.25 -15.82 -8.00
CA LEU A 145 -3.11 -15.48 -7.16
C LEU A 145 -3.43 -14.38 -6.17
N PHE A 146 -4.30 -13.45 -6.55
CA PHE A 146 -4.65 -12.28 -5.76
C PHE A 146 -6.09 -11.89 -6.03
N HIS A 147 -6.86 -11.65 -4.97
CA HIS A 147 -8.20 -11.10 -5.02
C HIS A 147 -8.32 -9.94 -4.05
N ALA A 148 -8.58 -8.73 -4.55
CA ALA A 148 -8.92 -7.60 -3.71
C ALA A 148 -10.43 -7.35 -3.80
N SER A 149 -11.13 -7.57 -2.70
CA SER A 149 -12.58 -7.36 -2.63
C SER A 149 -12.93 -5.88 -2.61
N ASP A 150 -12.12 -5.04 -1.94
CA ASP A 150 -12.34 -3.61 -1.85
C ASP A 150 -11.02 -2.87 -1.65
N MET A 151 -10.81 -1.84 -2.46
CA MET A 151 -9.73 -0.88 -2.35
C MET A 151 -10.37 0.50 -2.40
N GLN A 152 -10.17 1.32 -1.37
CA GLN A 152 -10.78 2.63 -1.29
C GLN A 152 -9.75 3.69 -0.92
N PHE A 153 -9.87 4.86 -1.53
CA PHE A 153 -9.13 6.05 -1.22
C PHE A 153 -10.11 7.23 -1.19
N ASP A 154 -10.23 7.88 -0.05
CA ASP A 154 -11.11 9.01 0.19
C ASP A 154 -10.29 10.25 0.53
N TRP A 155 -10.39 11.28 -0.32
CA TRP A 155 -9.87 12.60 -0.02
C TRP A 155 -10.96 13.43 0.65
N LEU A 156 -10.80 13.72 1.91
CA LEU A 156 -11.84 14.38 2.70
C LEU A 156 -11.91 15.90 2.49
N GLY A 157 -10.99 16.45 1.70
CA GLY A 157 -11.03 17.85 1.21
C GLY A 157 -10.93 18.93 2.28
N LEU A 158 -10.81 18.55 3.52
CA LEU A 158 -10.65 19.45 4.67
C LEU A 158 -9.18 19.75 4.82
N ALA A 159 -8.84 21.03 4.83
CA ALA A 159 -7.47 21.51 4.89
C ALA A 159 -6.63 20.82 5.98
N PRO A 160 -5.33 20.81 5.83
CA PRO A 160 -4.53 20.49 4.65
C PRO A 160 -4.28 18.98 4.61
N HIS A 161 -4.53 18.30 3.54
CA HIS A 161 -4.21 16.87 3.36
C HIS A 161 -4.86 15.92 4.36
N HIS A 162 -6.18 15.75 4.32
CA HIS A 162 -6.85 14.69 5.03
C HIS A 162 -7.36 13.64 4.04
N PHE A 163 -6.80 12.45 4.08
CA PHE A 163 -7.27 11.34 3.26
C PHE A 163 -7.25 10.03 4.04
N LYS A 164 -8.14 9.14 3.65
CA LYS A 164 -8.24 7.77 4.17
C LYS A 164 -8.05 6.79 3.05
N SER A 165 -7.40 5.68 3.34
CA SER A 165 -7.29 4.57 2.41
C SER A 165 -7.57 3.25 3.11
N SER A 166 -8.10 2.31 2.36
CA SER A 166 -8.33 0.95 2.84
C SER A 166 -8.11 -0.05 1.71
N LEU A 167 -7.66 -1.24 2.11
CA LEU A 167 -7.49 -2.38 1.23
C LEU A 167 -7.92 -3.63 1.97
N THR A 168 -8.75 -4.44 1.33
CA THR A 168 -9.01 -5.82 1.76
C THR A 168 -8.71 -6.74 0.60
N CYS A 169 -7.75 -7.64 0.79
CA CYS A 169 -7.38 -8.59 -0.25
C CYS A 169 -6.99 -9.95 0.32
N ASP A 170 -7.16 -10.96 -0.52
CA ASP A 170 -6.70 -12.33 -0.30
C ASP A 170 -5.63 -12.64 -1.34
N PHE A 171 -4.51 -13.19 -0.91
CA PHE A 171 -3.46 -13.64 -1.84
C PHE A 171 -3.12 -15.11 -1.60
N SER A 172 -2.83 -15.80 -2.71
CA SER A 172 -2.38 -17.19 -2.67
C SER A 172 -0.96 -17.27 -2.12
N THR A 173 -0.70 -18.22 -1.25
CA THR A 173 0.65 -18.49 -0.76
C THR A 173 1.45 -19.38 -1.73
N MET A 174 0.78 -19.99 -2.71
CA MET A 174 1.38 -20.94 -3.64
C MET A 174 2.59 -20.40 -4.43
N PRO A 175 2.55 -19.17 -4.99
CA PRO A 175 3.71 -18.61 -5.71
C PRO A 175 4.95 -18.43 -4.85
N PHE A 176 4.75 -18.29 -3.54
CA PHE A 176 5.83 -18.04 -2.58
C PHE A 176 6.19 -19.26 -1.76
N ARG A 177 5.55 -20.43 -1.99
CA ARG A 177 5.65 -21.62 -1.17
C ARG A 177 7.07 -22.17 -1.03
N GLU A 178 7.91 -21.97 -2.04
CA GLU A 178 9.32 -22.37 -1.99
C GLU A 178 10.17 -21.41 -1.13
N MET A 179 9.74 -20.15 -0.99
CA MET A 179 10.44 -19.14 -0.20
C MET A 179 9.78 -18.89 1.15
N PHE A 180 8.45 -19.04 1.22
CA PHE A 180 7.66 -18.72 2.40
C PHE A 180 6.40 -19.59 2.46
N ALA A 181 6.46 -20.64 3.26
CA ALA A 181 5.34 -21.55 3.46
C ALA A 181 4.58 -21.19 4.75
N ILE A 182 3.25 -21.22 4.67
CA ILE A 182 2.38 -21.11 5.84
C ILE A 182 1.64 -22.44 5.99
N PRO A 183 2.08 -23.32 6.91
CA PRO A 183 1.44 -24.60 7.12
C PRO A 183 -0.07 -24.45 7.36
N GLY A 184 -0.86 -25.23 6.64
CA GLY A 184 -2.31 -25.24 6.75
C GLY A 184 -3.04 -24.04 6.15
N LYS A 185 -2.35 -23.13 5.46
CA LYS A 185 -2.98 -22.00 4.77
C LYS A 185 -2.52 -21.90 3.32
N GLU A 186 -3.45 -21.96 2.40
CA GLU A 186 -3.21 -21.74 0.97
C GLU A 186 -3.44 -20.27 0.58
N ARG A 187 -4.16 -19.51 1.40
CA ARG A 187 -4.46 -18.09 1.22
C ARG A 187 -4.31 -17.31 2.50
N ILE A 188 -3.96 -16.04 2.36
CA ILE A 188 -3.86 -15.08 3.46
C ILE A 188 -4.75 -13.89 3.13
N THR A 189 -5.58 -13.49 4.08
CA THR A 189 -6.34 -12.24 4.02
C THR A 189 -5.53 -11.12 4.67
N LEU A 190 -5.31 -10.05 3.92
CA LEU A 190 -4.73 -8.80 4.41
C LEU A 190 -5.81 -7.73 4.43
N LYS A 191 -5.91 -7.03 5.56
CA LYS A 191 -6.73 -5.82 5.72
C LYS A 191 -5.83 -4.67 6.11
N TRP A 192 -5.92 -3.58 5.39
CA TRP A 192 -5.17 -2.37 5.68
C TRP A 192 -6.10 -1.18 5.71
N GLN A 193 -5.93 -0.34 6.70
CA GLN A 193 -6.66 0.93 6.87
C GLN A 193 -5.67 1.99 7.29
N ASP A 194 -5.77 3.16 6.68
CA ASP A 194 -4.90 4.29 6.92
C ASP A 194 -5.68 5.60 6.95
N ASP A 195 -5.28 6.49 7.86
CA ASP A 195 -5.78 7.85 7.97
C ASP A 195 -4.57 8.80 8.01
N THR A 196 -4.46 9.65 7.00
CA THR A 196 -3.38 10.63 6.88
C THR A 196 -3.93 12.02 7.02
N LEU A 197 -3.36 12.78 7.96
CA LEU A 197 -3.74 14.15 8.28
C LEU A 197 -2.53 15.07 8.26
N GLY A 198 -2.61 16.16 7.48
CA GLY A 198 -1.61 17.22 7.54
C GLY A 198 -1.66 17.97 8.86
N LYS A 199 -0.51 18.22 9.45
CA LYS A 199 -0.36 19.04 10.66
C LYS A 199 0.88 19.93 10.56
N THR A 200 0.89 21.02 11.32
CA THR A 200 2.10 21.84 11.44
C THR A 200 2.93 21.31 12.60
N GLY A 201 4.16 20.90 12.33
CA GLY A 201 5.11 20.39 13.33
C GLY A 201 5.70 21.48 14.21
N ALA A 202 6.41 21.07 15.27
CA ALA A 202 7.00 21.96 16.27
C ALA A 202 8.00 22.99 15.70
N ALA A 203 8.64 22.71 14.58
CA ALA A 203 9.56 23.62 13.89
C ALA A 203 8.89 24.48 12.81
N GLY A 204 7.54 24.52 12.75
CA GLY A 204 6.80 25.21 11.69
C GLY A 204 6.83 24.49 10.36
N LYS A 205 7.34 23.24 10.31
CA LYS A 205 7.34 22.40 9.12
C LYS A 205 5.98 21.71 8.98
N ASP A 206 5.51 21.57 7.73
CA ASP A 206 4.32 20.79 7.46
C ASP A 206 4.65 19.31 7.53
N LEU A 207 3.92 18.58 8.37
CA LEU A 207 4.05 17.14 8.59
C LEU A 207 2.77 16.44 8.14
N LEU A 208 2.89 15.18 7.76
CA LEU A 208 1.76 14.28 7.54
C LEU A 208 1.69 13.29 8.71
N ARG A 209 0.67 13.43 9.56
CA ARG A 209 0.37 12.40 10.57
C ARG A 209 -0.29 11.23 9.89
N GLN A 210 0.35 10.09 9.93
CA GLN A 210 -0.20 8.84 9.42
C GLN A 210 -0.53 7.92 10.58
N THR A 211 -1.74 7.38 10.59
CA THR A 211 -2.20 6.40 11.58
C THR A 211 -2.92 5.30 10.85
N GLY A 212 -2.70 4.06 11.23
CA GLY A 212 -3.38 2.98 10.55
C GLY A 212 -3.24 1.64 11.24
N ARG A 213 -3.87 0.65 10.62
CA ARG A 213 -3.83 -0.74 11.03
C ARG A 213 -3.63 -1.65 9.84
N LEU A 214 -2.71 -2.58 9.98
CA LEU A 214 -2.50 -3.70 9.08
C LEU A 214 -2.85 -4.98 9.83
N SER A 215 -3.70 -5.82 9.24
CA SER A 215 -4.07 -7.11 9.80
C SER A 215 -3.80 -8.22 8.79
N LEU A 216 -3.04 -9.21 9.18
CA LEU A 216 -2.87 -10.49 8.50
C LEU A 216 -3.70 -11.53 9.25
N GLU A 217 -4.83 -11.94 8.69
CA GLU A 217 -5.84 -12.72 9.38
C GLU A 217 -5.31 -14.00 10.04
N GLY A 218 -5.39 -14.01 11.38
CA GLY A 218 -4.91 -15.11 12.21
C GLY A 218 -3.40 -15.28 12.27
N LEU A 219 -2.63 -14.26 11.84
CA LEU A 219 -1.17 -14.21 11.93
C LEU A 219 -0.67 -13.04 12.75
N ALA A 220 -1.10 -11.81 12.45
CA ALA A 220 -0.69 -10.63 13.19
C ALA A 220 -1.60 -9.43 12.93
N ASP A 221 -1.67 -8.53 13.91
CA ASP A 221 -2.18 -7.18 13.77
C ASP A 221 -1.06 -6.18 14.09
N LEU A 222 -0.93 -5.13 13.27
CA LEU A 222 -0.01 -4.03 13.48
C LEU A 222 -0.78 -2.73 13.47
N ASP A 223 -0.82 -2.06 14.61
CA ASP A 223 -1.26 -0.67 14.70
C ASP A 223 -0.04 0.25 14.60
N TYR A 224 -0.13 1.30 13.78
CA TYR A 224 0.97 2.24 13.59
C TYR A 224 0.51 3.69 13.59
N ALA A 225 1.41 4.55 14.05
CA ALA A 225 1.26 5.99 13.96
C ALA A 225 2.63 6.65 13.83
N TYR A 226 2.77 7.62 12.94
CA TYR A 226 3.99 8.40 12.80
C TYR A 226 3.72 9.73 12.09
N ASP A 227 4.62 10.68 12.29
CA ASP A 227 4.68 11.90 11.52
C ASP A 227 5.71 11.73 10.42
N PHE A 228 5.32 12.03 9.21
CA PHE A 228 6.17 11.98 8.03
C PHE A 228 6.45 13.37 7.49
N PHE A 229 7.69 13.60 7.11
CA PHE A 229 8.16 14.84 6.53
C PHE A 229 9.02 14.55 5.30
N SER A 230 8.83 15.32 4.24
CA SER A 230 9.74 15.40 3.11
C SER A 230 9.56 16.75 2.41
N GLU A 231 10.66 17.42 2.08
CA GLU A 231 10.66 18.64 1.24
C GLU A 231 10.87 18.28 -0.24
N ASP A 232 11.48 17.13 -0.51
CA ASP A 232 11.81 16.66 -1.85
C ASP A 232 10.74 15.65 -2.35
N PRO A 233 10.14 15.88 -3.54
CA PRO A 233 9.28 14.88 -4.18
C PRO A 233 9.94 13.50 -4.40
N SER A 234 11.27 13.43 -4.49
CA SER A 234 12.02 12.17 -4.58
C SER A 234 12.08 11.41 -3.26
N MET A 235 11.61 12.00 -2.16
CA MET A 235 11.65 11.46 -0.80
C MET A 235 13.04 11.10 -0.27
N MET A 236 14.11 11.61 -0.88
CA MET A 236 15.47 11.34 -0.42
C MET A 236 15.80 12.00 0.92
N ASP A 237 15.09 13.07 1.27
CA ASP A 237 15.16 13.78 2.55
C ASP A 237 14.07 13.33 3.54
N ALA A 238 13.36 12.24 3.23
CA ALA A 238 12.27 11.77 4.06
C ALA A 238 12.74 11.50 5.50
N ALA A 239 11.93 11.95 6.44
CA ALA A 239 12.15 11.74 7.86
C ALA A 239 10.84 11.38 8.57
N VAL A 240 10.97 10.64 9.65
CA VAL A 240 9.87 10.19 10.50
C VAL A 240 10.08 10.74 11.91
N SER A 241 9.02 11.10 12.59
CA SER A 241 9.02 11.43 14.03
C SER A 241 7.75 10.91 14.70
N ASP A 242 7.70 10.95 16.01
CA ASP A 242 6.55 10.49 16.80
C ASP A 242 6.07 9.09 16.37
N LEU A 243 7.04 8.18 16.13
CA LEU A 243 6.79 6.81 15.68
C LEU A 243 6.20 5.98 16.83
N SER A 244 5.17 5.23 16.48
CA SER A 244 4.50 4.26 17.34
C SER A 244 4.09 3.07 16.51
N LEU A 245 4.61 1.89 16.84
CA LEU A 245 4.25 0.62 16.24
C LEU A 245 3.84 -0.36 17.35
N ASP A 246 2.68 -0.96 17.23
CA ASP A 246 2.17 -2.00 18.14
C ASP A 246 1.86 -3.26 17.33
N LEU A 247 2.69 -4.26 17.47
CA LEU A 247 2.51 -5.57 16.85
C LEU A 247 1.87 -6.53 17.86
N HIS A 248 0.75 -7.14 17.47
CA HIS A 248 0.13 -8.25 18.16
C HIS A 248 0.31 -9.50 17.33
N ASP A 249 1.13 -10.42 17.82
CA ASP A 249 1.43 -11.69 17.14
C ASP A 249 0.38 -12.76 17.49
N HIS A 250 -0.17 -13.38 16.45
CA HIS A 250 -1.13 -14.48 16.52
C HIS A 250 -0.57 -15.77 15.87
N GLY A 251 0.72 -15.76 15.54
CA GLY A 251 1.42 -16.87 14.90
C GLY A 251 2.35 -16.48 13.75
N LEU A 252 2.47 -15.17 13.41
CA LEU A 252 3.39 -14.70 12.37
C LEU A 252 4.83 -15.07 12.68
N THR A 253 5.29 -14.85 13.93
CA THR A 253 6.64 -15.18 14.34
C THR A 253 6.91 -16.69 14.23
N ALA A 254 5.93 -17.54 14.56
CA ALA A 254 6.07 -18.99 14.40
C ALA A 254 6.16 -19.39 12.91
N VAL A 255 5.43 -18.73 12.01
CA VAL A 255 5.53 -18.93 10.55
C VAL A 255 6.90 -18.51 10.05
N LEU A 256 7.41 -17.35 10.46
CA LEU A 256 8.73 -16.87 10.07
C LEU A 256 9.83 -17.83 10.57
N ALA A 257 9.75 -18.26 11.81
CA ALA A 257 10.67 -19.23 12.40
C ALA A 257 10.64 -20.58 11.66
N TYR A 258 9.45 -21.09 11.32
CA TYR A 258 9.29 -22.32 10.54
C TYR A 258 9.97 -22.24 9.18
N ASN A 259 9.94 -21.08 8.53
CA ASN A 259 10.59 -20.87 7.22
C ASN A 259 12.12 -20.72 7.33
N ILE A 260 12.65 -20.40 8.52
CA ILE A 260 14.09 -20.39 8.77
C ILE A 260 14.57 -21.83 9.05
N ASP A 261 13.95 -22.51 10.00
CA ASP A 261 14.17 -23.91 10.32
C ASP A 261 12.87 -24.53 10.84
N PRO A 262 12.32 -25.55 10.17
CA PRO A 262 11.05 -26.18 10.59
C PRO A 262 11.16 -26.98 11.90
N ARG A 263 12.35 -27.16 12.46
CA ARG A 263 12.56 -27.91 13.70
C ARG A 263 12.47 -26.99 14.92
N PRO A 264 11.45 -27.12 15.77
CA PRO A 264 11.28 -26.27 16.95
C PRO A 264 12.49 -26.27 17.90
N GLU A 265 13.18 -27.41 18.02
CA GLU A 265 14.35 -27.58 18.87
C GLU A 265 15.57 -26.79 18.34
N ALA A 266 15.71 -26.67 17.01
CA ALA A 266 16.75 -25.88 16.39
C ALA A 266 16.52 -24.38 16.65
N MET A 267 15.27 -23.92 16.55
CA MET A 267 14.91 -22.55 16.90
C MET A 267 15.17 -22.23 18.36
N GLU A 268 14.83 -23.13 19.29
CA GLU A 268 15.12 -22.96 20.71
C GLU A 268 16.63 -22.80 20.97
N ALA A 269 17.47 -23.57 20.28
CA ALA A 269 18.92 -23.47 20.39
C ALA A 269 19.49 -22.18 19.75
N MET A 270 18.82 -21.60 18.74
CA MET A 270 19.23 -20.35 18.10
C MET A 270 18.90 -19.10 18.91
N MET A 271 17.87 -19.13 19.77
CA MET A 271 17.39 -17.94 20.48
C MET A 271 18.48 -17.22 21.29
N PRO A 272 19.38 -17.91 22.06
CA PRO A 272 20.46 -17.23 22.77
C PRO A 272 21.45 -16.51 21.83
N LEU A 273 21.71 -17.09 20.66
CA LEU A 273 22.61 -16.49 19.66
C LEU A 273 22.00 -15.24 19.04
N LEU A 274 20.72 -15.29 18.69
CA LEU A 274 19.97 -14.13 18.21
C LEU A 274 19.95 -13.02 19.27
N GLY A 275 19.71 -13.38 20.53
CA GLY A 275 19.73 -12.45 21.64
C GLY A 275 21.08 -11.75 21.81
N ALA A 276 22.18 -12.50 21.73
CA ALA A 276 23.52 -11.93 21.81
C ALA A 276 23.84 -11.01 20.63
N SER A 277 23.37 -11.34 19.42
CA SER A 277 23.53 -10.45 18.25
C SER A 277 22.75 -9.16 18.42
N LEU A 278 21.47 -9.25 18.78
CA LEU A 278 20.59 -8.09 19.00
C LEU A 278 21.13 -7.15 20.08
N SER A 279 21.64 -7.70 21.21
CA SER A 279 22.24 -6.88 22.26
C SER A 279 23.47 -6.10 21.78
N ARG A 280 24.23 -6.67 20.82
CA ARG A 280 25.37 -5.97 20.23
C ARG A 280 24.93 -4.89 19.24
N ASP A 281 23.93 -5.23 18.41
CA ASP A 281 23.57 -4.41 17.26
C ASP A 281 22.67 -3.23 17.68
N LEU A 282 21.80 -3.38 18.68
CA LEU A 282 20.94 -2.31 19.18
C LEU A 282 21.64 -1.37 20.16
N GLY A 283 22.62 -1.86 20.91
CA GLY A 283 23.38 -1.06 21.87
C GLY A 283 22.64 -0.74 23.18
N ASP A 284 21.32 -0.87 23.25
CA ASP A 284 20.53 -0.79 24.47
C ASP A 284 20.17 -2.20 24.98
N PRO A 285 20.60 -2.55 26.20
CA PRO A 285 20.27 -3.86 26.77
C PRO A 285 18.79 -4.08 27.03
N ALA A 286 18.01 -3.05 27.36
CA ALA A 286 16.58 -3.16 27.63
C ALA A 286 15.79 -3.47 26.36
N ASP A 287 16.11 -2.83 25.25
CA ASP A 287 15.52 -3.12 23.95
C ASP A 287 15.86 -4.51 23.46
N ALA A 288 17.11 -4.94 23.65
CA ALA A 288 17.55 -6.27 23.32
C ALA A 288 16.80 -7.35 24.15
N GLU A 289 16.61 -7.12 25.46
CA GLU A 289 15.82 -7.99 26.33
C GLU A 289 14.34 -8.02 25.92
N ALA A 290 13.76 -6.90 25.54
CA ALA A 290 12.39 -6.83 25.04
C ALA A 290 12.21 -7.69 23.77
N ILE A 291 13.09 -7.55 22.78
CA ILE A 291 13.03 -8.37 21.55
C ILE A 291 13.25 -9.84 21.86
N GLN A 292 14.21 -10.18 22.72
CA GLN A 292 14.43 -11.57 23.13
C GLN A 292 13.19 -12.17 23.81
N THR A 293 12.54 -11.39 24.67
CA THR A 293 11.31 -11.80 25.36
C THR A 293 10.20 -12.07 24.36
N PHE A 294 10.02 -11.17 23.37
CA PHE A 294 9.07 -11.36 22.29
C PHE A 294 9.39 -12.59 21.45
N LEU A 295 10.63 -12.76 21.01
CA LEU A 295 11.02 -13.90 20.18
C LEU A 295 10.90 -15.24 20.93
N ALA A 296 11.19 -15.27 22.23
CA ALA A 296 11.03 -16.49 23.02
C ALA A 296 9.56 -16.88 23.23
N ARG A 297 8.68 -15.90 23.41
CA ARG A 297 7.25 -16.08 23.65
C ARG A 297 6.46 -14.99 22.89
N PRO A 298 6.24 -15.18 21.56
CA PRO A 298 5.56 -14.17 20.73
C PRO A 298 4.20 -13.81 21.29
N GLY A 299 4.00 -12.52 21.54
CA GLY A 299 2.78 -11.94 22.06
C GLY A 299 2.59 -10.54 21.51
N SER A 300 3.01 -9.49 22.24
CA SER A 300 2.97 -8.11 21.73
C SER A 300 4.33 -7.47 21.78
N LEU A 301 4.66 -6.70 20.75
CA LEU A 301 5.86 -5.87 20.64
C LEU A 301 5.45 -4.45 20.37
N SER A 302 5.97 -3.52 21.16
CA SER A 302 5.69 -2.10 21.01
C SER A 302 7.01 -1.35 20.79
N ILE A 303 7.04 -0.51 19.76
CA ILE A 303 8.18 0.34 19.41
C ILE A 303 7.72 1.79 19.42
N ARG A 304 8.43 2.67 20.12
CA ARG A 304 8.11 4.09 20.26
C ARG A 304 9.35 4.96 20.04
N SER A 305 9.17 6.16 19.47
CA SER A 305 10.19 7.18 19.52
C SER A 305 10.48 7.58 20.98
N GLU A 306 11.74 7.64 21.39
CA GLU A 306 12.12 8.18 22.71
C GLU A 306 11.81 9.68 22.80
N ASP A 307 12.16 10.42 21.74
CA ASP A 307 11.80 11.83 21.59
C ASP A 307 10.83 11.98 20.39
N PRO A 308 9.53 12.23 20.64
CA PRO A 308 8.54 12.36 19.56
C PRO A 308 8.76 13.62 18.70
N THR A 309 9.61 14.54 19.09
CA THR A 309 9.91 15.75 18.33
C THR A 309 11.14 15.60 17.41
N GLN A 310 11.95 14.57 17.63
CA GLN A 310 13.14 14.30 16.84
C GLN A 310 12.78 13.72 15.47
N LEU A 311 13.24 14.40 14.42
CA LEU A 311 13.15 13.86 13.06
C LEU A 311 14.23 12.80 12.84
N MET A 312 13.80 11.60 12.50
CA MET A 312 14.66 10.46 12.17
C MET A 312 14.71 10.32 10.63
N PRO A 313 15.82 10.66 9.99
CA PRO A 313 15.98 10.44 8.55
C PRO A 313 15.74 8.98 8.19
N TRP A 314 15.02 8.73 7.09
CA TRP A 314 14.71 7.39 6.62
C TRP A 314 15.93 6.47 6.54
N ILE A 315 17.07 7.00 6.10
CA ILE A 315 18.31 6.23 5.96
C ILE A 315 18.81 5.62 7.28
N GLN A 316 18.46 6.23 8.43
CA GLN A 316 18.87 5.74 9.75
C GLN A 316 18.11 4.46 10.15
N PHE A 317 16.96 4.15 9.53
CA PHE A 317 16.28 2.87 9.72
C PHE A 317 17.06 1.67 9.19
N LEU A 318 18.12 1.91 8.41
CA LEU A 318 19.04 0.88 7.94
C LEU A 318 20.21 0.61 8.92
N ASP A 319 20.35 1.42 9.97
CA ASP A 319 21.39 1.26 11.02
C ASP A 319 20.76 0.84 12.35
N PRO A 320 20.87 -0.43 12.75
CA PRO A 320 20.31 -0.93 14.01
C PRO A 320 20.81 -0.16 15.25
N ALA A 321 22.08 0.25 15.26
CA ALA A 321 22.65 1.00 16.38
C ALA A 321 22.11 2.44 16.46
N ALA A 322 21.71 3.03 15.32
CA ALA A 322 21.03 4.31 15.31
C ALA A 322 19.59 4.15 15.83
N LEU A 323 18.88 3.08 15.42
CA LEU A 323 17.54 2.79 15.91
C LEU A 323 17.48 2.60 17.41
N GLY A 324 18.41 1.81 18.00
CA GLY A 324 18.46 1.56 19.44
C GLY A 324 18.77 2.81 20.29
N ARG A 325 19.13 3.94 19.68
CA ARG A 325 19.30 5.23 20.38
C ARG A 325 18.12 6.18 20.24
N MET A 326 17.17 5.86 19.37
CA MET A 326 16.05 6.73 19.02
C MET A 326 14.70 6.11 19.33
N LEU A 327 14.67 4.81 19.55
CA LEU A 327 13.45 4.06 19.77
C LEU A 327 13.52 3.31 21.10
N ALA A 328 12.44 3.30 21.84
CA ALA A 328 12.23 2.43 23.00
C ALA A 328 11.41 1.22 22.58
N ILE A 329 11.88 0.04 22.92
CA ILE A 329 11.23 -1.23 22.56
C ILE A 329 10.74 -1.91 23.84
N THR A 330 9.48 -2.32 23.85
CA THR A 330 8.90 -3.06 24.95
C THR A 330 8.15 -4.29 24.44
N ALA A 331 8.12 -5.35 25.22
CA ALA A 331 7.42 -6.57 24.84
C ALA A 331 6.55 -7.10 25.98
N THR A 332 5.40 -7.65 25.61
CA THR A 332 4.56 -8.46 26.49
C THR A 332 4.59 -9.89 25.97
N PRO A 333 5.15 -10.84 26.74
CA PRO A 333 5.26 -12.22 26.30
C PRO A 333 3.87 -12.87 26.14
N GLY A 334 3.73 -13.71 25.11
CA GLY A 334 2.55 -14.52 24.90
C GLY A 334 2.47 -15.69 25.88
N GLU A 335 1.36 -16.41 25.84
CA GLU A 335 1.13 -17.57 26.71
C GLU A 335 2.04 -18.77 26.34
N LYS A 336 2.27 -18.98 25.05
CA LYS A 336 3.05 -20.10 24.50
C LYS A 336 4.44 -19.67 24.07
N SER A 337 5.42 -20.53 24.29
CA SER A 337 6.76 -20.33 23.73
C SER A 337 6.76 -20.47 22.20
N LEU A 338 7.77 -19.90 21.53
CA LEU A 338 7.92 -20.04 20.08
C LEU A 338 7.95 -21.50 19.62
N PRO A 339 8.72 -22.43 20.23
CA PRO A 339 8.66 -23.83 19.87
C PRO A 339 7.27 -24.47 20.01
N GLU A 340 6.49 -24.11 21.05
CA GLU A 340 5.11 -24.58 21.22
C GLU A 340 4.18 -24.08 20.15
N GLN A 341 4.34 -22.79 19.73
CA GLN A 341 3.58 -22.20 18.63
C GLN A 341 3.93 -22.87 17.30
N MET A 342 5.21 -23.15 17.05
CA MET A 342 5.67 -23.87 15.85
C MET A 342 5.09 -25.30 15.80
N LYS A 343 5.10 -26.03 16.91
CA LYS A 343 4.48 -27.39 17.02
C LYS A 343 2.98 -27.33 16.73
N ALA A 344 2.29 -26.33 17.27
CA ALA A 344 0.86 -26.11 17.00
C ALA A 344 0.57 -25.73 15.54
N LEU A 345 1.48 -25.00 14.88
CA LEU A 345 1.39 -24.65 13.47
C LEU A 345 1.54 -25.89 12.58
N MET A 346 2.50 -26.78 12.88
CA MET A 346 2.74 -28.02 12.11
C MET A 346 1.66 -29.09 12.31
N ALA A 347 0.87 -29.00 13.38
CA ALA A 347 -0.22 -29.92 13.66
C ALA A 347 -1.53 -29.59 12.92
N ARG A 348 -1.58 -28.47 12.20
CA ARG A 348 -2.73 -28.02 11.37
C ARG A 348 -2.63 -28.57 9.98
#